data_c9ae1d63fe0987c7bf97b3f994344d47
#
_entry.id   c9ae1d63fe0987c7bf97b3f994344d47
#
_cell.length_a   1.000
_cell.length_b   1.000
_cell.length_c   1.000
_cell.angle_alpha   90.00
_cell.angle_beta   90.00
_cell.angle_gamma   90.00
#
_symmetry.space_group_name_H-M   'P 1'
#
loop_
_entity.id
_entity.type
_entity.pdbx_description
1 polymer ?
#
loop_
_entity_poly.entity_id
_entity_poly.type
_entity_poly.pdbx_seq_one_letter_code
_entity_poly.pdbx_strand_id
1 'polypeptide(L)'
;MCGLDFQIEPRSNAEYMSPSGRVPFIKCGAFLISEFDNIVSFIGNKGRCLSDHLSATCKADMRAYMSLVNNVFVNAELYICWVDEATLNEVTKVRHGSVYPWPLNHFLNWQKRKEVIKKLRVLGWYNKTIEEVCKEVQNCCTALSERLGGSDYFSGEKPTEVDALVCGHIYALSSITPSLPPTVQEIAAAIQDFPKLLEHASRIGRNYLNNCLLEPPVYNFEICISKYMFLENDRNA
;
A
#
# COMPACT_ATOMS: atom_id res chain seq x y z
N MET A 1 3.09 -14.43 7.23
CA MET A 1 4.13 -14.15 8.22
C MET A 1 3.73 -14.58 9.63
N CYS A 2 2.61 -14.13 10.17
CA CYS A 2 2.18 -14.52 11.54
C CYS A 2 1.60 -15.94 11.67
N GLY A 3 1.41 -16.68 10.58
CA GLY A 3 0.84 -18.03 10.58
C GLY A 3 -0.59 -18.11 11.14
N LEU A 4 -1.39 -17.06 10.88
CA LEU A 4 -2.80 -17.03 11.25
C LEU A 4 -3.65 -17.38 10.04
N ASP A 5 -4.67 -18.21 10.25
CA ASP A 5 -5.67 -18.48 9.23
C ASP A 5 -6.59 -17.27 9.05
N PHE A 6 -6.85 -16.90 7.81
CA PHE A 6 -7.76 -15.82 7.47
C PHE A 6 -8.44 -16.08 6.14
N GLN A 7 -9.58 -15.45 5.94
CA GLN A 7 -10.32 -15.45 4.67
C GLN A 7 -10.36 -14.03 4.12
N ILE A 8 -10.12 -13.90 2.82
CA ILE A 8 -10.27 -12.63 2.12
C ILE A 8 -11.73 -12.49 1.70
N GLU A 9 -12.36 -11.41 2.10
CA GLU A 9 -13.75 -11.11 1.76
C GLU A 9 -13.80 -9.80 0.96
N PRO A 10 -13.86 -9.84 -0.38
CA PRO A 10 -13.97 -8.65 -1.21
C PRO A 10 -15.34 -7.98 -1.04
N ARG A 11 -15.35 -6.67 -0.88
CA ARG A 11 -16.55 -5.85 -0.72
C ARG A 11 -16.41 -4.55 -1.49
N SER A 12 -17.36 -4.27 -2.36
CA SER A 12 -17.36 -3.05 -3.19
C SER A 12 -17.50 -1.74 -2.40
N ASN A 13 -17.97 -1.80 -1.17
CA ASN A 13 -18.15 -0.66 -0.28
C ASN A 13 -17.35 -0.78 1.03
N ALA A 14 -16.23 -1.50 0.99
CA ALA A 14 -15.43 -1.83 2.17
C ALA A 14 -14.97 -0.59 2.98
N GLU A 15 -14.69 0.52 2.32
CA GLU A 15 -14.29 1.76 3.02
C GLU A 15 -15.37 2.29 3.96
N TYR A 16 -16.66 2.14 3.63
CA TYR A 16 -17.76 2.53 4.50
C TYR A 16 -18.04 1.54 5.64
N MET A 17 -17.51 0.34 5.52
CA MET A 17 -17.57 -0.67 6.59
C MET A 17 -16.36 -0.58 7.53
N SER A 18 -15.28 0.06 7.10
CA SER A 18 -14.08 0.25 7.88
C SER A 18 -14.25 1.31 8.96
N PRO A 19 -13.78 1.08 10.20
CA PRO A 19 -13.84 2.08 11.27
C PRO A 19 -13.12 3.39 10.96
N SER A 20 -12.07 3.36 10.12
CA SER A 20 -11.31 4.54 9.71
C SER A 20 -11.69 5.07 8.33
N GLY A 21 -12.63 4.43 7.63
CA GLY A 21 -12.90 4.73 6.22
C GLY A 21 -11.78 4.32 5.26
N ARG A 22 -10.88 3.44 5.69
CA ARG A 22 -9.76 2.94 4.89
C ARG A 22 -9.74 1.42 4.85
N VAL A 23 -9.22 0.89 3.76
CA VAL A 23 -9.01 -0.53 3.55
C VAL A 23 -7.50 -0.80 3.40
N PRO A 24 -7.03 -1.99 3.76
CA PRO A 24 -7.77 -3.12 4.32
C PRO A 24 -8.14 -2.93 5.80
N PHE A 25 -9.15 -3.65 6.24
CA PHE A 25 -9.45 -3.83 7.66
C PHE A 25 -9.72 -5.31 7.95
N ILE A 26 -9.55 -5.72 9.19
CA ILE A 26 -9.81 -7.08 9.64
C ILE A 26 -11.04 -7.15 10.54
N LYS A 27 -11.76 -8.28 10.45
CA LYS A 27 -12.86 -8.62 11.35
C LYS A 27 -12.48 -9.86 12.15
N CYS A 28 -12.53 -9.75 13.48
CA CYS A 28 -12.30 -10.87 14.37
C CYS A 28 -13.42 -10.94 15.43
N GLY A 29 -14.40 -11.82 15.21
CA GLY A 29 -15.62 -11.84 16.02
C GLY A 29 -16.37 -10.51 15.93
N ALA A 30 -16.55 -9.82 17.05
CA ALA A 30 -17.20 -8.50 17.13
C ALA A 30 -16.25 -7.31 16.85
N PHE A 31 -14.94 -7.56 16.73
CA PHE A 31 -13.96 -6.48 16.53
C PHE A 31 -13.76 -6.22 15.05
N LEU A 32 -13.77 -4.92 14.68
CA LEU A 32 -13.34 -4.40 13.39
C LEU A 32 -12.12 -3.52 13.63
N ILE A 33 -10.99 -3.87 12.99
CA ILE A 33 -9.71 -3.18 13.20
C ILE A 33 -9.19 -2.75 11.84
N SER A 34 -8.94 -1.47 11.69
CA SER A 34 -8.38 -0.86 10.50
C SER A 34 -7.05 -0.17 10.82
N GLU A 35 -6.31 0.22 9.81
CA GLU A 35 -4.97 0.77 9.86
C GLU A 35 -3.91 -0.26 10.24
N PHE A 36 -2.77 -0.21 9.54
CA PHE A 36 -1.69 -1.18 9.67
C PHE A 36 -1.21 -1.33 11.11
N ASP A 37 -0.95 -0.22 11.79
CA ASP A 37 -0.41 -0.24 13.16
C ASP A 37 -1.40 -0.83 14.18
N ASN A 38 -2.70 -0.56 14.01
CA ASN A 38 -3.74 -1.13 14.88
C ASN A 38 -3.89 -2.63 14.64
N ILE A 39 -3.81 -3.06 13.38
CA ILE A 39 -3.85 -4.49 13.01
C ILE A 39 -2.65 -5.20 13.60
N VAL A 40 -1.45 -4.65 13.46
CA VAL A 40 -0.22 -5.19 14.04
C VAL A 40 -0.33 -5.31 15.56
N SER A 41 -0.80 -4.25 16.23
CA SER A 41 -1.00 -4.25 17.69
C SER A 41 -2.00 -5.31 18.14
N PHE A 42 -3.12 -5.45 17.39
CA PHE A 42 -4.11 -6.48 17.69
C PHE A 42 -3.55 -7.90 17.56
N ILE A 43 -2.81 -8.16 16.48
CA ILE A 43 -2.17 -9.45 16.23
C ILE A 43 -1.10 -9.74 17.31
N GLY A 44 -0.33 -8.73 17.69
CA GLY A 44 0.64 -8.82 18.78
C GLY A 44 -0.01 -9.21 20.11
N ASN A 45 -1.15 -8.61 20.45
CA ASN A 45 -1.92 -8.95 21.64
C ASN A 45 -2.50 -10.39 21.62
N LYS A 46 -2.56 -11.02 20.44
CA LYS A 46 -2.88 -12.44 20.27
C LYS A 46 -1.66 -13.37 20.37
N GLY A 47 -0.50 -12.82 20.76
CA GLY A 47 0.75 -13.59 20.94
C GLY A 47 1.48 -13.89 19.61
N ARG A 48 1.23 -13.12 18.56
CA ARG A 48 1.85 -13.31 17.23
C ARG A 48 2.55 -12.04 16.74
N CYS A 49 3.45 -11.50 17.56
CA CYS A 49 4.27 -10.33 17.19
C CYS A 49 5.50 -10.76 16.38
N LEU A 50 5.74 -10.16 15.23
CA LEU A 50 6.92 -10.46 14.42
C LEU A 50 8.20 -9.87 14.99
N SER A 51 8.09 -8.76 15.72
CA SER A 51 9.23 -8.01 16.28
C SER A 51 9.56 -8.34 17.75
N ASP A 52 8.97 -9.37 18.36
CA ASP A 52 9.21 -9.68 19.78
C ASP A 52 10.68 -9.97 20.10
N HIS A 53 11.39 -10.55 19.15
CA HIS A 53 12.81 -10.90 19.30
C HIS A 53 13.75 -9.68 19.22
N LEU A 54 13.25 -8.49 18.86
CA LEU A 54 14.07 -7.30 18.68
C LEU A 54 14.29 -6.55 20.00
N SER A 55 15.48 -5.94 20.14
CA SER A 55 15.77 -4.99 21.20
C SER A 55 14.91 -3.72 21.10
N ALA A 56 14.82 -2.96 22.18
CA ALA A 56 14.09 -1.69 22.18
C ALA A 56 14.61 -0.70 21.12
N THR A 57 15.94 -0.64 20.95
CA THR A 57 16.59 0.20 19.93
C THR A 57 16.19 -0.23 18.53
N CYS A 58 16.27 -1.55 18.21
CA CYS A 58 15.86 -2.06 16.90
C CYS A 58 14.37 -1.82 16.64
N LYS A 59 13.50 -1.92 17.64
CA LYS A 59 12.08 -1.59 17.52
C LYS A 59 11.87 -0.10 17.23
N ALA A 60 12.67 0.79 17.81
CA ALA A 60 12.62 2.22 17.52
C ALA A 60 13.04 2.52 16.08
N ASP A 61 14.16 1.93 15.61
CA ASP A 61 14.62 2.04 14.23
C ASP A 61 13.56 1.53 13.24
N MET A 62 12.98 0.36 13.51
CA MET A 62 11.92 -0.22 12.69
C MET A 62 10.74 0.76 12.54
N ARG A 63 10.29 1.37 13.64
CA ARG A 63 9.20 2.36 13.61
C ARG A 63 9.56 3.61 12.82
N ALA A 64 10.83 4.05 12.88
CA ALA A 64 11.31 5.18 12.09
C ALA A 64 11.22 4.87 10.58
N TYR A 65 11.65 3.70 10.15
CA TYR A 65 11.52 3.28 8.75
C TYR A 65 10.07 3.08 8.32
N MET A 66 9.20 2.52 9.18
CA MET A 66 7.76 2.44 8.91
C MET A 66 7.14 3.82 8.73
N SER A 67 7.53 4.80 9.56
CA SER A 67 7.09 6.18 9.42
C SER A 67 7.59 6.82 8.12
N LEU A 68 8.84 6.58 7.73
CA LEU A 68 9.39 7.02 6.45
C LEU A 68 8.56 6.47 5.27
N VAL A 69 8.30 5.17 5.25
CA VAL A 69 7.50 4.49 4.23
C VAL A 69 6.09 5.09 4.15
N ASN A 70 5.42 5.22 5.28
CA ASN A 70 4.08 5.81 5.35
C ASN A 70 4.06 7.28 4.87
N ASN A 71 5.09 8.06 5.18
CA ASN A 71 5.15 9.47 4.78
C ASN A 71 5.51 9.66 3.30
N VAL A 72 6.24 8.74 2.70
CA VAL A 72 6.66 8.88 1.30
C VAL A 72 5.75 8.08 0.37
N PHE A 73 5.69 6.76 0.52
CA PHE A 73 4.95 5.92 -0.45
C PHE A 73 3.45 6.17 -0.42
N VAL A 74 2.84 6.28 0.77
CA VAL A 74 1.39 6.58 0.85
C VAL A 74 1.05 7.93 0.21
N ASN A 75 1.91 8.95 0.40
CA ASN A 75 1.65 10.26 -0.19
C ASN A 75 1.93 10.27 -1.70
N ALA A 76 2.93 9.52 -2.19
CA ALA A 76 3.17 9.33 -3.61
C ALA A 76 1.98 8.62 -4.29
N GLU A 77 1.47 7.53 -3.69
CA GLU A 77 0.28 6.82 -4.15
C GLU A 77 -0.94 7.75 -4.23
N LEU A 78 -1.19 8.53 -3.17
CA LEU A 78 -2.29 9.50 -3.15
C LEU A 78 -2.11 10.60 -4.19
N TYR A 79 -0.88 11.06 -4.42
CA TYR A 79 -0.57 12.05 -5.46
C TYR A 79 -0.90 11.52 -6.84
N ILE A 80 -0.41 10.32 -7.18
CA ILE A 80 -0.67 9.68 -8.46
C ILE A 80 -2.17 9.52 -8.69
N CYS A 81 -2.89 9.00 -7.69
CA CYS A 81 -4.29 8.68 -7.85
C CYS A 81 -5.22 9.91 -7.93
N TRP A 82 -4.90 11.00 -7.22
CA TRP A 82 -5.86 12.08 -7.00
C TRP A 82 -5.39 13.46 -7.45
N VAL A 83 -4.10 13.66 -7.72
CA VAL A 83 -3.53 14.92 -8.19
C VAL A 83 -3.17 14.85 -9.67
N ASP A 84 -2.52 13.76 -10.11
CA ASP A 84 -2.23 13.55 -11.53
C ASP A 84 -3.54 13.42 -12.33
N GLU A 85 -3.77 14.38 -13.24
CA GLU A 85 -5.05 14.48 -13.96
C GLU A 85 -5.28 13.31 -14.94
N ALA A 86 -4.22 12.75 -15.53
CA ALA A 86 -4.35 11.61 -16.44
C ALA A 86 -4.82 10.38 -15.66
N THR A 87 -4.11 10.01 -14.61
CA THR A 87 -4.47 8.87 -13.75
C THR A 87 -5.82 9.06 -13.08
N LEU A 88 -6.11 10.27 -12.62
CA LEU A 88 -7.39 10.60 -12.00
C LEU A 88 -8.57 10.32 -12.94
N ASN A 89 -8.48 10.75 -14.21
CA ASN A 89 -9.61 10.65 -15.14
C ASN A 89 -9.70 9.26 -15.79
N GLU A 90 -8.58 8.67 -16.15
CA GLU A 90 -8.54 7.41 -16.89
C GLU A 90 -8.71 6.18 -15.98
N VAL A 91 -8.24 6.27 -14.74
CA VAL A 91 -8.19 5.13 -13.82
C VAL A 91 -9.01 5.39 -12.56
N THR A 92 -8.64 6.41 -11.78
CA THR A 92 -9.15 6.58 -10.41
C THR A 92 -10.65 6.83 -10.35
N LYS A 93 -11.15 7.80 -11.12
CA LYS A 93 -12.60 8.14 -11.14
C LYS A 93 -13.44 6.99 -11.68
N VAL A 94 -12.94 6.29 -12.69
CA VAL A 94 -13.65 5.17 -13.30
C VAL A 94 -13.83 4.06 -12.27
N ARG A 95 -12.76 3.65 -11.60
CA ARG A 95 -12.77 2.56 -10.63
C ARG A 95 -13.51 2.90 -9.35
N HIS A 96 -13.16 4.02 -8.72
CA HIS A 96 -13.82 4.47 -7.48
C HIS A 96 -15.30 4.74 -7.69
N GLY A 97 -15.68 5.21 -8.89
CA GLY A 97 -17.08 5.46 -9.24
C GLY A 97 -17.87 4.22 -9.69
N SER A 98 -17.21 3.13 -10.11
CA SER A 98 -17.85 1.98 -10.75
C SER A 98 -18.92 1.30 -9.90
N VAL A 99 -18.77 1.34 -8.58
CA VAL A 99 -19.67 0.68 -7.62
C VAL A 99 -20.89 1.53 -7.23
N TYR A 100 -20.97 2.76 -7.71
CA TYR A 100 -22.03 3.69 -7.36
C TYR A 100 -22.87 4.10 -8.58
N PRO A 101 -24.21 4.22 -8.44
CA PRO A 101 -25.05 4.71 -9.52
C PRO A 101 -24.83 6.20 -9.78
N TRP A 102 -25.12 6.61 -11.01
CA TRP A 102 -25.20 8.02 -11.36
C TRP A 102 -26.35 8.70 -10.59
N PRO A 103 -26.20 9.93 -10.07
CA PRO A 103 -25.02 10.82 -10.07
C PRO A 103 -24.10 10.66 -8.86
N LEU A 104 -24.38 9.69 -7.97
CA LEU A 104 -23.68 9.50 -6.70
C LEU A 104 -22.17 9.26 -6.89
N ASN A 105 -21.81 8.53 -7.94
CA ASN A 105 -20.41 8.26 -8.30
C ASN A 105 -19.61 9.57 -8.50
N HIS A 106 -20.17 10.57 -9.16
CA HIS A 106 -19.49 11.85 -9.38
C HIS A 106 -19.33 12.64 -8.08
N PHE A 107 -20.36 12.63 -7.23
CA PHE A 107 -20.32 13.31 -5.94
C PHE A 107 -19.26 12.68 -5.00
N LEU A 108 -19.23 11.35 -4.90
CA LEU A 108 -18.27 10.64 -4.05
C LEU A 108 -16.83 10.79 -4.54
N ASN A 109 -16.61 10.73 -5.86
CA ASN A 109 -15.31 11.03 -6.45
C ASN A 109 -14.82 12.44 -6.10
N TRP A 110 -15.70 13.44 -6.23
CA TRP A 110 -15.38 14.82 -5.88
C TRP A 110 -15.09 14.99 -4.38
N GLN A 111 -15.90 14.39 -3.52
CA GLN A 111 -15.71 14.43 -2.06
C GLN A 111 -14.37 13.81 -1.67
N LYS A 112 -14.07 12.62 -2.18
CA LYS A 112 -12.82 11.91 -1.89
C LYS A 112 -11.61 12.68 -2.38
N ARG A 113 -11.64 13.18 -3.61
CA ARG A 113 -10.57 14.04 -4.17
C ARG A 113 -10.31 15.25 -3.27
N LYS A 114 -11.36 15.91 -2.80
CA LYS A 114 -11.25 17.10 -1.94
C LYS A 114 -10.57 16.77 -0.59
N GLU A 115 -10.92 15.63 -0.01
CA GLU A 115 -10.31 15.13 1.22
C GLU A 115 -8.81 14.86 1.02
N VAL A 116 -8.44 14.13 -0.04
CA VAL A 116 -7.04 13.81 -0.34
C VAL A 116 -6.22 15.06 -0.64
N ILE A 117 -6.74 15.97 -1.47
CA ILE A 117 -6.05 17.25 -1.76
C ILE A 117 -5.82 18.05 -0.47
N LYS A 118 -6.82 18.11 0.43
CA LYS A 118 -6.66 18.79 1.71
C LYS A 118 -5.50 18.16 2.52
N LYS A 119 -5.44 16.83 2.59
CA LYS A 119 -4.34 16.12 3.26
C LYS A 119 -2.99 16.43 2.62
N LEU A 120 -2.88 16.31 1.29
CA LEU A 120 -1.61 16.53 0.58
C LEU A 120 -1.14 17.99 0.65
N ARG A 121 -2.06 18.97 0.72
CA ARG A 121 -1.71 20.38 0.96
C ARG A 121 -1.08 20.60 2.33
N VAL A 122 -1.66 20.02 3.37
CA VAL A 122 -1.13 20.11 4.74
C VAL A 122 0.28 19.51 4.82
N LEU A 123 0.52 18.42 4.10
CA LEU A 123 1.79 17.71 4.06
C LEU A 123 2.80 18.29 3.06
N GLY A 124 2.43 19.35 2.31
CA GLY A 124 3.30 19.97 1.30
C GLY A 124 3.49 19.16 0.02
N TRP A 125 2.69 18.11 -0.22
CA TRP A 125 2.80 17.26 -1.39
C TRP A 125 2.02 17.74 -2.60
N TYR A 126 0.93 18.48 -2.40
CA TYR A 126 0.02 18.88 -3.49
C TYR A 126 0.68 19.72 -4.59
N ASN A 127 1.64 20.59 -4.22
CA ASN A 127 2.30 21.50 -5.15
C ASN A 127 3.60 20.93 -5.74
N LYS A 128 3.98 19.70 -5.41
CA LYS A 128 5.17 19.05 -5.96
C LYS A 128 4.97 18.75 -7.44
N THR A 129 6.05 18.78 -8.21
CA THR A 129 6.09 18.24 -9.56
C THR A 129 6.26 16.72 -9.51
N ILE A 130 6.03 16.04 -10.63
CA ILE A 130 6.23 14.58 -10.68
C ILE A 130 7.68 14.20 -10.42
N GLU A 131 8.63 15.01 -10.94
CA GLU A 131 10.06 14.79 -10.73
C GLU A 131 10.43 14.90 -9.24
N GLU A 132 9.82 15.85 -8.53
CA GLU A 132 10.00 15.98 -7.08
C GLU A 132 9.42 14.79 -6.33
N VAL A 133 8.26 14.29 -6.75
CA VAL A 133 7.65 13.07 -6.17
C VAL A 133 8.53 11.85 -6.43
N CYS A 134 9.02 11.66 -7.65
CA CYS A 134 9.97 10.59 -8.01
C CYS A 134 11.24 10.67 -7.16
N LYS A 135 11.79 11.87 -6.95
CA LYS A 135 12.98 12.06 -6.13
C LYS A 135 12.75 11.69 -4.65
N GLU A 136 11.58 12.02 -4.09
CA GLU A 136 11.23 11.60 -2.73
C GLU A 136 11.14 10.06 -2.63
N VAL A 137 10.53 9.43 -3.62
CA VAL A 137 10.44 7.96 -3.70
C VAL A 137 11.85 7.35 -3.81
N GLN A 138 12.71 7.88 -4.68
CA GLN A 138 14.10 7.42 -4.82
C GLN A 138 14.89 7.58 -3.52
N ASN A 139 14.78 8.71 -2.84
CA ASN A 139 15.43 8.94 -1.55
C ASN A 139 14.98 7.92 -0.50
N CYS A 140 13.68 7.63 -0.45
CA CYS A 140 13.14 6.60 0.43
C CYS A 140 13.67 5.21 0.08
N CYS A 141 13.66 4.85 -1.21
CA CYS A 141 14.21 3.58 -1.68
C CYS A 141 15.71 3.45 -1.39
N THR A 142 16.47 4.53 -1.51
CA THR A 142 17.90 4.55 -1.14
C THR A 142 18.08 4.22 0.33
N ALA A 143 17.39 4.92 1.23
CA ALA A 143 17.47 4.66 2.67
C ALA A 143 17.04 3.23 3.04
N LEU A 144 15.99 2.71 2.40
CA LEU A 144 15.55 1.33 2.59
C LEU A 144 16.57 0.31 2.05
N SER A 145 17.14 0.57 0.87
CA SER A 145 18.16 -0.31 0.26
C SER A 145 19.44 -0.35 1.08
N GLU A 146 19.89 0.78 1.61
CA GLU A 146 21.03 0.88 2.53
C GLU A 146 20.76 0.12 3.83
N ARG A 147 19.56 0.28 4.42
CA ARG A 147 19.16 -0.42 5.65
C ARG A 147 19.08 -1.93 5.47
N LEU A 148 18.55 -2.38 4.33
CA LEU A 148 18.48 -3.80 3.99
C LEU A 148 19.90 -4.38 3.80
N GLY A 149 20.80 -3.63 3.15
CA GLY A 149 22.19 -4.03 2.92
C GLY A 149 22.29 -5.34 2.16
N GLY A 150 22.89 -6.34 2.81
CA GLY A 150 23.01 -7.71 2.30
C GLY A 150 22.14 -8.72 3.05
N SER A 151 21.25 -8.27 3.92
CA SER A 151 20.39 -9.13 4.73
C SER A 151 19.14 -9.55 3.96
N ASP A 152 18.55 -10.67 4.36
CA ASP A 152 17.30 -11.16 3.78
C ASP A 152 16.11 -10.29 4.14
N TYR A 153 16.10 -9.72 5.35
CA TYR A 153 15.05 -8.86 5.89
C TYR A 153 15.66 -7.65 6.61
N PHE A 154 14.87 -6.60 6.84
CA PHE A 154 15.34 -5.35 7.48
C PHE A 154 15.91 -5.54 8.88
N SER A 155 15.52 -6.59 9.56
CA SER A 155 16.00 -6.93 10.90
C SER A 155 16.91 -8.17 10.93
N GLY A 156 17.47 -8.59 9.80
CA GLY A 156 18.39 -9.70 9.65
C GLY A 156 17.74 -10.93 9.02
N GLU A 157 17.65 -12.04 9.75
CA GLU A 157 17.20 -13.34 9.20
C GLU A 157 15.67 -13.56 9.26
N LYS A 158 14.95 -12.79 10.05
CA LYS A 158 13.51 -12.96 10.26
C LYS A 158 12.75 -11.71 9.80
N PRO A 159 11.62 -11.88 9.10
CA PRO A 159 10.80 -10.76 8.70
C PRO A 159 10.10 -10.12 9.90
N THR A 160 9.91 -8.82 9.81
CA THR A 160 9.22 -7.98 10.78
C THR A 160 8.09 -7.18 10.12
N GLU A 161 7.43 -6.35 10.87
CA GLU A 161 6.32 -5.52 10.38
C GLU A 161 6.75 -4.55 9.27
N VAL A 162 7.99 -4.03 9.34
CA VAL A 162 8.51 -3.15 8.28
C VAL A 162 8.68 -3.90 6.96
N ASP A 163 9.08 -5.18 7.00
CA ASP A 163 9.21 -6.00 5.80
C ASP A 163 7.85 -6.19 5.10
N ALA A 164 6.80 -6.42 5.88
CA ALA A 164 5.44 -6.54 5.35
C ALA A 164 4.94 -5.22 4.73
N LEU A 165 5.20 -4.09 5.40
CA LEU A 165 4.80 -2.76 4.93
C LEU A 165 5.52 -2.38 3.64
N VAL A 166 6.85 -2.50 3.61
CA VAL A 166 7.68 -2.19 2.43
C VAL A 166 7.29 -3.08 1.26
N CYS A 167 7.16 -4.39 1.49
CA CYS A 167 6.74 -5.34 0.46
C CYS A 167 5.43 -4.91 -0.19
N GLY A 168 4.42 -4.55 0.60
CA GLY A 168 3.12 -4.10 0.09
C GLY A 168 3.23 -2.89 -0.84
N HIS A 169 3.99 -1.86 -0.44
CA HIS A 169 4.17 -0.66 -1.25
C HIS A 169 5.04 -0.90 -2.50
N ILE A 170 6.13 -1.66 -2.36
CA ILE A 170 6.99 -2.00 -3.52
C ILE A 170 6.20 -2.81 -4.55
N TYR A 171 5.45 -3.83 -4.14
CA TYR A 171 4.58 -4.56 -5.07
C TYR A 171 3.59 -3.65 -5.76
N ALA A 172 2.96 -2.79 -5.00
CA ALA A 172 1.97 -1.89 -5.47
C ALA A 172 2.50 -0.94 -6.55
N LEU A 173 3.64 -0.32 -6.31
CA LEU A 173 4.24 0.67 -7.20
C LEU A 173 5.07 0.03 -8.33
N SER A 174 5.56 -1.20 -8.17
CA SER A 174 6.32 -1.91 -9.22
C SER A 174 5.44 -2.67 -10.21
N SER A 175 4.19 -3.01 -9.85
CA SER A 175 3.25 -3.77 -10.69
C SER A 175 2.55 -2.91 -11.75
N ILE A 176 3.17 -1.83 -12.18
CA ILE A 176 2.64 -0.86 -13.12
C ILE A 176 2.77 -1.41 -14.54
N THR A 177 1.65 -1.46 -15.26
CA THR A 177 1.61 -1.91 -16.66
C THR A 177 1.84 -0.76 -17.63
N PRO A 178 2.37 -1.03 -18.86
CA PRO A 178 2.56 0.00 -19.88
C PRO A 178 1.28 0.70 -20.34
N SER A 179 0.11 0.15 -20.01
CA SER A 179 -1.20 0.74 -20.33
C SER A 179 -1.61 1.89 -19.43
N LEU A 180 -0.84 2.15 -18.34
CA LEU A 180 -1.12 3.23 -17.42
C LEU A 180 -0.49 4.56 -17.87
N PRO A 181 -0.99 5.71 -17.38
CA PRO A 181 -0.46 7.01 -17.74
C PRO A 181 1.05 7.15 -17.51
N PRO A 182 1.76 7.97 -18.31
CA PRO A 182 3.22 8.14 -18.24
C PRO A 182 3.74 8.49 -16.83
N THR A 183 3.02 9.34 -16.12
CA THR A 183 3.35 9.77 -14.74
C THR A 183 3.50 8.59 -13.78
N VAL A 184 2.62 7.60 -13.93
CA VAL A 184 2.66 6.37 -13.12
C VAL A 184 3.87 5.52 -13.50
N GLN A 185 4.20 5.48 -14.80
CA GLN A 185 5.36 4.74 -15.30
C GLN A 185 6.68 5.33 -14.80
N GLU A 186 6.78 6.66 -14.67
CA GLU A 186 7.98 7.33 -14.13
C GLU A 186 8.26 6.90 -12.68
N ILE A 187 7.24 6.81 -11.84
CA ILE A 187 7.42 6.35 -10.45
C ILE A 187 7.79 4.87 -10.38
N ALA A 188 7.20 4.05 -11.24
CA ALA A 188 7.60 2.65 -11.33
C ALA A 188 9.06 2.50 -11.76
N ALA A 189 9.49 3.28 -12.75
CA ALA A 189 10.88 3.30 -13.21
C ALA A 189 11.82 3.71 -12.06
N ALA A 190 11.45 4.72 -11.27
CA ALA A 190 12.23 5.17 -10.11
C ALA A 190 12.47 4.06 -9.06
N ILE A 191 11.55 3.10 -8.95
CA ILE A 191 11.70 1.94 -8.04
C ILE A 191 12.52 0.82 -8.69
N GLN A 192 12.46 0.67 -10.01
CA GLN A 192 13.21 -0.35 -10.74
C GLN A 192 14.73 -0.20 -10.61
N ASP A 193 15.22 1.01 -10.29
CA ASP A 193 16.62 1.28 -10.01
C ASP A 193 17.11 0.60 -8.71
N PHE A 194 16.20 0.00 -7.92
CA PHE A 194 16.52 -0.65 -6.64
C PHE A 194 16.27 -2.17 -6.65
N PRO A 195 17.09 -2.96 -7.36
CA PRO A 195 16.87 -4.40 -7.53
C PRO A 195 16.84 -5.17 -6.21
N LYS A 196 17.57 -4.72 -5.18
CA LYS A 196 17.55 -5.34 -3.85
C LYS A 196 16.16 -5.26 -3.18
N LEU A 197 15.46 -4.15 -3.32
CA LEU A 197 14.10 -3.99 -2.76
C LEU A 197 13.10 -4.83 -3.54
N LEU A 198 13.26 -4.93 -4.85
CA LEU A 198 12.42 -5.79 -5.69
C LEU A 198 12.62 -7.28 -5.36
N GLU A 199 13.89 -7.68 -5.15
CA GLU A 199 14.21 -9.04 -4.73
C GLU A 199 13.66 -9.36 -3.33
N HIS A 200 13.80 -8.45 -2.37
CA HIS A 200 13.21 -8.55 -1.04
C HIS A 200 11.69 -8.75 -1.11
N ALA A 201 10.98 -7.90 -1.87
CA ALA A 201 9.54 -8.03 -2.07
C ALA A 201 9.17 -9.37 -2.72
N SER A 202 9.89 -9.78 -3.76
CA SER A 202 9.70 -11.08 -4.42
C SER A 202 9.93 -12.27 -3.47
N ARG A 203 10.94 -12.20 -2.60
CA ARG A 203 11.21 -13.21 -1.57
C ARG A 203 10.03 -13.35 -0.60
N ILE A 204 9.51 -12.23 -0.12
CA ILE A 204 8.32 -12.22 0.76
C ILE A 204 7.12 -12.81 0.03
N GLY A 205 6.91 -12.43 -1.23
CA GLY A 205 5.84 -12.98 -2.07
C GLY A 205 5.91 -14.50 -2.15
N ARG A 206 7.06 -15.04 -2.52
CA ARG A 206 7.27 -16.49 -2.62
C ARG A 206 7.08 -17.22 -1.29
N ASN A 207 7.59 -16.65 -0.19
CA ASN A 207 7.61 -17.36 1.09
C ASN A 207 6.29 -17.28 1.85
N TYR A 208 5.52 -16.20 1.66
CA TYR A 208 4.38 -15.92 2.52
C TYR A 208 3.06 -15.64 1.79
N LEU A 209 3.07 -15.29 0.49
CA LEU A 209 1.88 -14.94 -0.26
C LEU A 209 1.41 -16.06 -1.19
N ASN A 210 2.30 -16.86 -1.77
CA ASN A 210 1.94 -17.95 -2.70
C ASN A 210 0.99 -19.01 -2.11
N ASN A 211 0.99 -19.16 -0.79
CA ASN A 211 0.07 -20.08 -0.10
C ASN A 211 -1.28 -19.44 0.25
N CYS A 212 -1.41 -18.13 0.11
CA CYS A 212 -2.63 -17.38 0.44
C CYS A 212 -3.48 -17.08 -0.79
N LEU A 213 -2.92 -17.25 -1.98
CA LEU A 213 -3.54 -16.86 -3.24
C LEU A 213 -3.62 -18.13 -4.12
N LEU A 214 -4.80 -18.70 -4.23
CA LEU A 214 -5.11 -19.87 -5.07
C LEU A 214 -4.99 -19.57 -6.58
N GLU A 215 -4.84 -18.30 -6.95
CA GLU A 215 -4.41 -17.85 -8.27
C GLU A 215 -3.33 -16.78 -8.08
N PRO A 216 -2.31 -16.69 -8.98
CA PRO A 216 -1.42 -15.55 -8.94
C PRO A 216 -2.32 -14.33 -9.11
N PRO A 217 -2.39 -13.42 -8.12
CA PRO A 217 -3.08 -12.20 -8.37
C PRO A 217 -2.37 -11.59 -9.57
N VAL A 218 -3.12 -11.23 -10.57
CA VAL A 218 -2.65 -10.23 -11.52
C VAL A 218 -2.42 -9.01 -10.63
N TYR A 219 -1.19 -8.87 -10.12
CA TYR A 219 -0.74 -7.71 -9.36
C TYR A 219 -0.67 -6.55 -10.33
N ASN A 220 -1.84 -6.10 -10.72
CA ASN A 220 -1.99 -4.87 -11.45
C ASN A 220 -1.90 -3.76 -10.40
N PHE A 221 -1.38 -2.62 -10.79
CA PHE A 221 -1.54 -1.32 -10.13
C PHE A 221 -2.97 -1.13 -9.53
N GLU A 222 -3.91 -1.88 -10.04
CA GLU A 222 -5.26 -2.13 -9.55
C GLU A 222 -5.34 -2.50 -8.08
N ILE A 223 -4.42 -3.30 -7.55
CA ILE A 223 -4.42 -3.70 -6.12
C ILE A 223 -3.82 -2.59 -5.25
N CYS A 224 -2.89 -1.80 -5.76
CA CYS A 224 -2.38 -0.66 -5.02
C CYS A 224 -3.42 0.44 -4.88
N ILE A 225 -4.12 0.72 -5.97
CA ILE A 225 -5.27 1.60 -5.96
C ILE A 225 -6.39 0.96 -5.12
N SER A 226 -6.55 -0.37 -5.09
CA SER A 226 -7.54 -1.05 -4.24
C SER A 226 -7.19 -1.08 -2.75
N LYS A 227 -5.95 -0.78 -2.35
CA LYS A 227 -5.65 -0.42 -0.95
C LYS A 227 -6.40 0.87 -0.55
N TYR A 228 -6.74 1.68 -1.54
CA TYR A 228 -7.54 2.91 -1.45
C TYR A 228 -8.81 2.89 -2.30
N MET A 229 -9.01 1.86 -3.12
CA MET A 229 -10.13 1.67 -4.06
C MET A 229 -10.34 0.17 -4.31
N PHE A 230 -11.52 -0.28 -4.15
CA PHE A 230 -12.16 -1.59 -4.28
C PHE A 230 -11.56 -2.64 -5.22
N LEU A 231 -11.57 -3.91 -4.76
CA LEU A 231 -11.49 -5.08 -5.60
C LEU A 231 -12.75 -5.16 -6.48
N GLU A 232 -12.55 -5.22 -7.78
CA GLU A 232 -13.60 -5.44 -8.75
C GLU A 232 -14.20 -6.84 -8.57
N ASN A 233 -15.54 -6.91 -8.48
CA ASN A 233 -16.27 -8.15 -8.64
C ASN A 233 -16.11 -8.65 -10.07
N ASP A 234 -15.59 -9.86 -10.24
CA ASP A 234 -15.88 -10.68 -11.41
C ASP A 234 -17.39 -10.82 -11.57
N ARG A 235 -18.01 -9.98 -12.37
CA ARG A 235 -19.31 -10.25 -12.94
C ARG A 235 -19.12 -11.00 -14.24
N ASN A 236 -18.86 -12.28 -14.13
CA ASN A 236 -19.16 -13.27 -15.17
C ASN A 236 -19.16 -14.65 -14.52
N ALA A 237 -20.27 -15.01 -13.95
CA ALA A 237 -20.77 -16.36 -13.79
C ALA A 237 -22.29 -16.28 -13.72
#